data_1bf8874b16da30f390563bc6838eed55
#
_entry.id   1bf8874b16da30f390563bc6838eed55
#
_cell.length_a   1.000
_cell.length_b   1.000
_cell.length_c   1.000
_cell.angle_alpha   90.00
_cell.angle_beta   90.00
_cell.angle_gamma   90.00
#
_symmetry.space_group_name_H-M   'P 1'
#
loop_
_entity.id
_entity.type
_entity.pdbx_description
1 polymer ?
#
loop_
_entity_poly.entity_id
_entity_poly.type
_entity_poly.pdbx_seq_one_letter_code
_entity_poly.pdbx_strand_id
1 'polypeptide(L)'
;MLQLARLKIFNYNNYMEKCFKGGTGMKYRELGKTGLKVSEIGLGCEGFNGKDSAFTQEMFKFALAAGVNCMDLYSPNPEMHKNIAAAIGSRRKDFIYQAHLCTEWKDGQYKAVRDITSVKAAFETMLENLNTDYIDIGMIHYVDSPELWRTIESGGVLDYALELKAEGKIKHIGVSSHNPLAALEAVKSGKVEVLMFSVNPCYDLLPGTDDVEKLWAEESYKKPLLNLDPKRAELYEPCQRLGVGITVMKAFGGGDLLSEYSPAGKALTAVQCLHYALT
;
A
#
# COMPACT_ATOMS: atom_id res chain seq x y z
N MET A 1 -31.99 0.43 -14.18
CA MET A 1 -30.66 0.44 -13.50
C MET A 1 -29.56 -0.24 -14.32
N LEU A 2 -29.76 -1.38 -14.97
CA LEU A 2 -28.72 -2.04 -15.81
C LEU A 2 -28.27 -1.24 -17.05
N GLN A 3 -29.13 -0.43 -17.63
CA GLN A 3 -28.82 0.36 -18.83
C GLN A 3 -27.92 1.58 -18.53
N LEU A 4 -28.04 2.17 -17.35
CA LEU A 4 -27.18 3.29 -16.90
C LEU A 4 -25.76 2.82 -16.52
N ALA A 5 -25.61 1.61 -16.00
CA ALA A 5 -24.30 1.02 -15.71
C ALA A 5 -23.55 0.71 -17.03
N ARG A 6 -24.22 0.18 -18.05
CA ARG A 6 -23.61 -0.07 -19.36
C ARG A 6 -23.19 1.22 -20.08
N LEU A 7 -23.96 2.30 -19.98
CA LEU A 7 -23.60 3.60 -20.57
C LEU A 7 -22.42 4.27 -19.87
N LYS A 8 -22.29 4.12 -18.56
CA LYS A 8 -21.11 4.62 -17.81
C LYS A 8 -19.84 3.84 -18.16
N ILE A 9 -19.91 2.52 -18.33
CA ILE A 9 -18.79 1.68 -18.75
C ILE A 9 -18.36 2.01 -20.19
N PHE A 10 -19.29 2.25 -21.10
CA PHE A 10 -18.98 2.57 -22.49
C PHE A 10 -18.31 3.95 -22.65
N ASN A 11 -18.74 4.95 -21.90
CA ASN A 11 -18.09 6.28 -21.87
C ASN A 11 -16.73 6.22 -21.16
N TYR A 12 -16.57 5.38 -20.15
CA TYR A 12 -15.30 5.19 -19.43
C TYR A 12 -14.24 4.57 -20.35
N ASN A 13 -14.59 3.55 -21.12
CA ASN A 13 -13.68 2.91 -22.08
C ASN A 13 -13.21 3.89 -23.18
N ASN A 14 -14.09 4.72 -23.72
CA ASN A 14 -13.72 5.77 -24.69
C ASN A 14 -12.86 6.88 -24.08
N TYR A 15 -13.10 7.22 -22.81
CA TYR A 15 -12.31 8.20 -22.08
C TYR A 15 -10.88 7.67 -21.83
N MET A 16 -10.77 6.42 -21.36
CA MET A 16 -9.50 5.75 -21.10
C MET A 16 -8.69 5.55 -22.40
N GLU A 17 -9.33 5.13 -23.50
CA GLU A 17 -8.65 5.04 -24.81
C GLU A 17 -8.06 6.37 -25.29
N LYS A 18 -8.75 7.49 -25.02
CA LYS A 18 -8.24 8.84 -25.33
C LYS A 18 -7.11 9.25 -24.41
N CYS A 19 -7.16 8.92 -23.11
CA CYS A 19 -6.09 9.19 -22.16
C CYS A 19 -4.80 8.41 -22.50
N PHE A 20 -4.93 7.16 -22.98
CA PHE A 20 -3.77 6.35 -23.36
C PHE A 20 -3.21 6.69 -24.76
N LYS A 21 -4.01 7.22 -25.68
CA LYS A 21 -3.55 7.62 -27.02
C LYS A 21 -2.85 8.98 -27.09
N GLY A 22 -2.94 9.79 -26.03
CA GLY A 22 -2.40 11.15 -25.99
C GLY A 22 -1.39 11.46 -24.89
N GLY A 23 -1.08 10.51 -24.01
CA GLY A 23 -0.23 10.72 -22.85
C GLY A 23 1.18 10.18 -23.00
N THR A 24 2.14 10.85 -22.38
CA THR A 24 3.45 10.27 -22.05
C THR A 24 3.20 9.00 -21.24
N GLY A 25 3.79 7.85 -21.65
CA GLY A 25 3.59 6.56 -21.01
C GLY A 25 3.88 6.57 -19.50
N MET A 26 3.48 5.49 -18.80
CA MET A 26 3.76 5.32 -17.37
C MET A 26 5.23 5.61 -17.06
N LYS A 27 5.45 6.43 -16.04
CA LYS A 27 6.80 6.68 -15.52
C LYS A 27 7.13 5.66 -14.46
N TYR A 28 8.41 5.33 -14.35
CA TYR A 28 8.92 4.38 -13.37
C TYR A 28 10.03 5.03 -12.56
N ARG A 29 10.10 4.66 -11.28
CA ARG A 29 11.15 5.11 -10.34
C ARG A 29 11.85 3.92 -9.71
N GLU A 30 13.12 4.10 -9.37
CA GLU A 30 13.83 3.18 -8.48
C GLU A 30 13.24 3.29 -7.07
N LEU A 31 12.89 2.15 -6.48
CA LEU A 31 12.34 2.12 -5.11
C LEU A 31 13.48 2.05 -4.09
N GLY A 32 13.98 3.20 -3.68
CA GLY A 32 15.16 3.28 -2.80
C GLY A 32 16.36 2.55 -3.39
N LYS A 33 17.03 1.75 -2.56
CA LYS A 33 18.18 0.91 -2.94
C LYS A 33 17.81 -0.55 -3.24
N THR A 34 16.52 -0.84 -3.42
CA THR A 34 16.05 -2.22 -3.66
C THR A 34 16.43 -2.75 -5.04
N GLY A 35 16.76 -1.89 -6.00
CA GLY A 35 16.91 -2.25 -7.41
C GLY A 35 15.57 -2.52 -8.12
N LEU A 36 14.45 -2.40 -7.42
CA LEU A 36 13.11 -2.53 -8.02
C LEU A 36 12.74 -1.23 -8.74
N LYS A 37 12.35 -1.36 -10.00
CA LYS A 37 11.84 -0.26 -10.81
C LYS A 37 10.31 -0.32 -10.84
N VAL A 38 9.67 0.52 -10.05
CA VAL A 38 8.22 0.54 -9.86
C VAL A 38 7.55 1.65 -10.69
N SER A 39 6.33 1.38 -11.17
CA SER A 39 5.48 2.42 -11.75
C SER A 39 5.15 3.48 -10.69
N GLU A 40 5.12 4.76 -11.08
CA GLU A 40 4.79 5.87 -10.16
C GLU A 40 3.39 5.71 -9.54
N ILE A 41 2.49 5.05 -10.26
CA ILE A 41 1.16 4.67 -9.76
C ILE A 41 1.15 3.17 -9.52
N GLY A 42 0.88 2.76 -8.28
CA GLY A 42 0.67 1.38 -7.89
C GLY A 42 -0.83 1.04 -7.81
N LEU A 43 -1.14 -0.25 -7.84
CA LEU A 43 -2.50 -0.77 -7.69
C LEU A 43 -2.73 -1.22 -6.25
N GLY A 44 -3.54 -0.48 -5.49
CA GLY A 44 -4.02 -0.91 -4.18
C GLY A 44 -5.13 -1.95 -4.33
N CYS A 45 -4.94 -3.14 -3.78
CA CYS A 45 -5.85 -4.27 -3.98
C CYS A 45 -6.95 -4.38 -2.91
N GLU A 46 -7.04 -3.46 -1.95
CA GLU A 46 -8.12 -3.47 -0.94
C GLU A 46 -9.51 -3.44 -1.57
N GLY A 47 -9.68 -2.67 -2.64
CA GLY A 47 -10.93 -2.55 -3.39
C GLY A 47 -11.40 -3.83 -4.09
N PHE A 48 -10.57 -4.88 -4.13
CA PHE A 48 -10.94 -6.19 -4.69
C PHE A 48 -11.61 -7.12 -3.67
N ASN A 49 -11.63 -6.77 -2.39
CA ASN A 49 -12.37 -7.54 -1.39
C ASN A 49 -13.85 -7.63 -1.76
N GLY A 50 -14.39 -8.86 -1.78
CA GLY A 50 -15.76 -9.13 -2.16
C GLY A 50 -16.10 -8.90 -3.64
N LYS A 51 -15.10 -8.74 -4.51
CA LYS A 51 -15.24 -8.68 -5.96
C LYS A 51 -15.02 -10.04 -6.58
N ASP A 52 -15.75 -10.31 -7.65
CA ASP A 52 -15.62 -11.56 -8.39
C ASP A 52 -14.38 -11.59 -9.29
N SER A 53 -14.10 -12.76 -9.85
CA SER A 53 -12.97 -12.99 -10.75
C SER A 53 -13.07 -12.15 -12.04
N ALA A 54 -14.27 -11.91 -12.56
CA ALA A 54 -14.45 -11.15 -13.80
C ALA A 54 -14.07 -9.68 -13.59
N PHE A 55 -14.52 -9.08 -12.50
CA PHE A 55 -14.12 -7.72 -12.12
C PHE A 55 -12.59 -7.63 -11.93
N THR A 56 -12.00 -8.58 -11.20
CA THR A 56 -10.56 -8.62 -10.95
C THR A 56 -9.78 -8.71 -12.25
N GLN A 57 -10.15 -9.60 -13.16
CA GLN A 57 -9.50 -9.73 -14.46
C GLN A 57 -9.58 -8.45 -15.30
N GLU A 58 -10.74 -7.78 -15.32
CA GLU A 58 -10.92 -6.53 -16.05
C GLU A 58 -10.00 -5.43 -15.50
N MET A 59 -9.94 -5.27 -14.19
CA MET A 59 -9.09 -4.27 -13.54
C MET A 59 -7.61 -4.53 -13.80
N PHE A 60 -7.16 -5.79 -13.72
CA PHE A 60 -5.77 -6.15 -14.04
C PHE A 60 -5.42 -5.91 -15.51
N LYS A 61 -6.35 -6.16 -16.42
CA LYS A 61 -6.17 -5.84 -17.83
C LYS A 61 -5.94 -4.34 -18.04
N PHE A 62 -6.70 -3.48 -17.34
CA PHE A 62 -6.49 -2.02 -17.38
C PHE A 62 -5.15 -1.62 -16.76
N ALA A 63 -4.83 -2.13 -15.59
CA ALA A 63 -3.58 -1.83 -14.91
C ALA A 63 -2.36 -2.16 -15.79
N LEU A 64 -2.37 -3.34 -16.41
CA LEU A 64 -1.34 -3.77 -17.35
C LEU A 64 -1.25 -2.86 -18.59
N ALA A 65 -2.38 -2.53 -19.20
CA ALA A 65 -2.42 -1.64 -20.35
C ALA A 65 -1.92 -0.23 -20.01
N ALA A 66 -2.09 0.21 -18.75
CA ALA A 66 -1.58 1.47 -18.22
C ALA A 66 -0.08 1.40 -17.85
N GLY A 67 0.54 0.22 -17.86
CA GLY A 67 1.94 0.04 -17.45
C GLY A 67 2.16 -0.04 -15.94
N VAL A 68 1.11 -0.30 -15.15
CA VAL A 68 1.24 -0.55 -13.71
C VAL A 68 1.94 -1.88 -13.49
N ASN A 69 3.02 -1.87 -12.71
CA ASN A 69 3.79 -3.07 -12.36
C ASN A 69 3.97 -3.30 -10.86
N CYS A 70 3.41 -2.45 -10.01
CA CYS A 70 3.48 -2.60 -8.56
C CYS A 70 2.08 -2.68 -7.99
N MET A 71 1.85 -3.63 -7.07
CA MET A 71 0.58 -3.79 -6.40
C MET A 71 0.76 -4.00 -4.91
N ASP A 72 -0.19 -3.46 -4.14
CA ASP A 72 -0.27 -3.65 -2.70
C ASP A 72 -1.38 -4.65 -2.35
N LEU A 73 -0.96 -5.79 -1.81
CA LEU A 73 -1.82 -6.90 -1.40
C LEU A 73 -2.13 -6.76 0.09
N TYR A 74 -2.86 -5.71 0.44
CA TYR A 74 -3.19 -5.35 1.81
C TYR A 74 -3.96 -6.44 2.56
N SER A 75 -5.02 -6.98 1.96
CA SER A 75 -5.91 -7.91 2.61
C SER A 75 -5.41 -9.36 2.47
N PRO A 76 -5.41 -10.15 3.56
CA PRO A 76 -5.10 -11.59 3.51
C PRO A 76 -6.27 -12.46 3.04
N ASN A 77 -7.32 -11.87 2.43
CA ASN A 77 -8.50 -12.60 1.95
C ASN A 77 -8.14 -13.66 0.90
N PRO A 78 -8.37 -14.95 1.17
CA PRO A 78 -7.98 -16.04 0.27
C PRO A 78 -8.67 -15.99 -1.10
N GLU A 79 -9.95 -15.58 -1.14
CA GLU A 79 -10.70 -15.48 -2.40
C GLU A 79 -10.12 -14.35 -3.27
N MET A 80 -9.85 -13.20 -2.67
CA MET A 80 -9.20 -12.09 -3.35
C MET A 80 -7.84 -12.51 -3.94
N HIS A 81 -7.00 -13.20 -3.16
CA HIS A 81 -5.70 -13.68 -3.61
C HIS A 81 -5.82 -14.66 -4.79
N LYS A 82 -6.76 -15.61 -4.73
CA LYS A 82 -7.01 -16.55 -5.82
C LYS A 82 -7.51 -15.85 -7.09
N ASN A 83 -8.37 -14.86 -6.96
CA ASN A 83 -8.86 -14.07 -8.09
C ASN A 83 -7.73 -13.26 -8.72
N ILE A 84 -6.82 -12.68 -7.93
CA ILE A 84 -5.63 -11.98 -8.40
C ILE A 84 -4.68 -12.95 -9.11
N ALA A 85 -4.39 -14.10 -8.50
CA ALA A 85 -3.55 -15.13 -9.12
C ALA A 85 -4.09 -15.58 -10.48
N ALA A 86 -5.40 -15.82 -10.58
CA ALA A 86 -6.07 -16.17 -11.82
C ALA A 86 -6.00 -15.06 -12.88
N ALA A 87 -6.15 -13.80 -12.47
CA ALA A 87 -6.09 -12.65 -13.38
C ALA A 87 -4.69 -12.43 -13.95
N ILE A 88 -3.66 -12.68 -13.16
CA ILE A 88 -2.25 -12.52 -13.54
C ILE A 88 -1.74 -13.72 -14.34
N GLY A 89 -2.10 -14.95 -13.96
CA GLY A 89 -1.69 -16.18 -14.60
C GLY A 89 -0.17 -16.30 -14.71
N SER A 90 0.35 -16.57 -15.90
CA SER A 90 1.80 -16.73 -16.16
C SER A 90 2.61 -15.43 -16.06
N ARG A 91 1.95 -14.29 -15.86
CA ARG A 91 2.58 -12.97 -15.83
C ARG A 91 3.04 -12.52 -14.44
N ARG A 92 3.16 -13.43 -13.47
CA ARG A 92 3.61 -13.13 -12.10
C ARG A 92 4.88 -12.27 -12.06
N LYS A 93 5.83 -12.52 -12.95
CA LYS A 93 7.12 -11.82 -13.03
C LYS A 93 7.02 -10.39 -13.56
N ASP A 94 5.91 -10.00 -14.17
CA ASP A 94 5.67 -8.64 -14.65
C ASP A 94 5.23 -7.70 -13.52
N PHE A 95 4.93 -8.26 -12.34
CA PHE A 95 4.43 -7.52 -11.20
C PHE A 95 5.34 -7.63 -9.98
N ILE A 96 5.50 -6.49 -9.30
CA ILE A 96 6.12 -6.37 -7.99
C ILE A 96 5.03 -6.49 -6.96
N TYR A 97 5.04 -7.56 -6.17
CA TYR A 97 4.09 -7.82 -5.09
C TYR A 97 4.61 -7.20 -3.80
N GLN A 98 3.90 -6.22 -3.28
CA GLN A 98 4.01 -5.73 -1.92
C GLN A 98 2.90 -6.39 -1.11
N ALA A 99 3.25 -7.32 -0.24
CA ALA A 99 2.28 -8.11 0.52
C ALA A 99 2.60 -8.06 2.02
N HIS A 100 1.56 -8.19 2.85
CA HIS A 100 1.64 -7.86 4.26
C HIS A 100 1.80 -9.09 5.14
N LEU A 101 2.89 -9.13 5.90
CA LEU A 101 3.10 -10.04 7.02
C LEU A 101 2.29 -9.56 8.23
N CYS A 102 2.13 -10.43 9.22
CA CYS A 102 1.45 -10.11 10.48
C CYS A 102 -0.06 -9.86 10.34
N THR A 103 -0.67 -10.46 9.33
CA THR A 103 -2.12 -10.42 9.12
C THR A 103 -2.63 -11.80 8.73
N GLU A 104 -3.82 -12.15 9.21
CA GLU A 104 -4.52 -13.39 8.84
C GLU A 104 -5.97 -13.10 8.43
N TRP A 105 -6.56 -14.01 7.68
CA TRP A 105 -7.98 -14.03 7.38
C TRP A 105 -8.66 -15.07 8.27
N LYS A 106 -9.48 -14.61 9.20
CA LYS A 106 -10.14 -15.49 10.16
C LYS A 106 -11.58 -15.06 10.39
N ASP A 107 -12.49 -16.03 10.42
CA ASP A 107 -13.92 -15.78 10.61
C ASP A 107 -14.51 -14.77 9.60
N GLY A 108 -14.03 -14.82 8.34
CA GLY A 108 -14.50 -13.95 7.26
C GLY A 108 -14.01 -12.51 7.35
N GLN A 109 -12.99 -12.22 8.14
CA GLN A 109 -12.45 -10.89 8.35
C GLN A 109 -10.94 -10.87 8.53
N TYR A 110 -10.38 -9.71 8.31
CA TYR A 110 -8.99 -9.36 8.58
C TYR A 110 -8.70 -9.35 10.09
N LYS A 111 -7.55 -9.92 10.46
CA LYS A 111 -7.01 -9.81 11.83
C LYS A 111 -5.51 -9.53 11.80
N ALA A 112 -5.05 -8.61 12.64
CA ALA A 112 -3.64 -8.43 12.91
C ALA A 112 -3.14 -9.53 13.85
N VAL A 113 -2.00 -10.14 13.53
CA VAL A 113 -1.34 -11.19 14.35
C VAL A 113 0.12 -10.84 14.59
N ARG A 114 0.63 -11.23 15.75
CA ARG A 114 2.03 -10.98 16.13
C ARG A 114 2.71 -12.22 16.68
N ASP A 115 1.96 -13.25 17.08
CA ASP A 115 2.58 -14.52 17.42
C ASP A 115 3.18 -15.18 16.18
N ILE A 116 4.38 -15.69 16.33
CA ILE A 116 5.19 -16.16 15.21
C ILE A 116 4.55 -17.37 14.50
N THR A 117 3.80 -18.19 15.21
CA THR A 117 3.15 -19.38 14.63
C THR A 117 2.06 -18.95 13.66
N SER A 118 1.19 -18.01 14.07
CA SER A 118 0.15 -17.46 13.20
C SER A 118 0.74 -16.68 12.02
N VAL A 119 1.81 -15.91 12.24
CA VAL A 119 2.50 -15.17 11.16
C VAL A 119 3.04 -16.12 10.09
N LYS A 120 3.70 -17.22 10.51
CA LYS A 120 4.22 -18.24 9.59
C LYS A 120 3.09 -18.93 8.79
N ALA A 121 2.04 -19.36 9.48
CA ALA A 121 0.89 -20.01 8.84
C ALA A 121 0.18 -19.08 7.84
N ALA A 122 -0.02 -17.81 8.19
CA ALA A 122 -0.64 -16.83 7.33
C ALA A 122 0.21 -16.55 6.07
N PHE A 123 1.53 -16.48 6.20
CA PHE A 123 2.43 -16.27 5.07
C PHE A 123 2.42 -17.44 4.08
N GLU A 124 2.50 -18.68 4.55
CA GLU A 124 2.43 -19.86 3.67
C GLU A 124 1.06 -19.92 2.96
N THR A 125 -0.03 -19.66 3.69
CA THR A 125 -1.39 -19.59 3.09
C THR A 125 -1.48 -18.50 2.02
N MET A 126 -0.82 -17.36 2.21
CA MET A 126 -0.77 -16.27 1.24
C MET A 126 -0.06 -16.72 -0.05
N LEU A 127 1.11 -17.36 0.05
CA LEU A 127 1.85 -17.86 -1.10
C LEU A 127 1.02 -18.88 -1.90
N GLU A 128 0.37 -19.82 -1.21
CA GLU A 128 -0.51 -20.82 -1.82
C GLU A 128 -1.66 -20.16 -2.60
N ASN A 129 -2.37 -19.23 -1.98
CA ASN A 129 -3.52 -18.56 -2.61
C ASN A 129 -3.12 -17.64 -3.78
N LEU A 130 -1.95 -17.01 -3.71
CA LEU A 130 -1.38 -16.20 -4.78
C LEU A 130 -0.71 -17.03 -5.87
N ASN A 131 -0.62 -18.35 -5.70
CA ASN A 131 0.06 -19.27 -6.60
C ASN A 131 1.47 -18.78 -6.98
N THR A 132 2.27 -18.47 -5.96
CA THR A 132 3.64 -17.94 -6.11
C THR A 132 4.54 -18.51 -5.01
N ASP A 133 5.80 -18.62 -5.28
CA ASP A 133 6.83 -19.09 -4.35
C ASP A 133 7.58 -17.93 -3.66
N TYR A 134 7.30 -16.69 -4.07
CA TYR A 134 7.94 -15.49 -3.47
C TYR A 134 7.06 -14.25 -3.53
N ILE A 135 7.38 -13.31 -2.64
CA ILE A 135 6.87 -11.93 -2.60
C ILE A 135 8.05 -10.98 -2.82
N ASP A 136 7.85 -9.90 -3.58
CA ASP A 136 8.94 -8.95 -3.83
C ASP A 136 9.22 -8.08 -2.61
N ILE A 137 8.17 -7.61 -1.92
CA ILE A 137 8.29 -6.79 -0.70
C ILE A 137 7.39 -7.38 0.38
N GLY A 138 8.00 -8.00 1.40
CA GLY A 138 7.29 -8.49 2.59
C GLY A 138 7.15 -7.35 3.60
N MET A 139 5.93 -6.80 3.74
CA MET A 139 5.63 -5.67 4.60
C MET A 139 5.26 -6.15 6.01
N ILE A 140 6.02 -5.76 7.03
CA ILE A 140 5.59 -5.91 8.42
C ILE A 140 4.49 -4.89 8.67
N HIS A 141 3.27 -5.38 8.93
CA HIS A 141 2.05 -4.58 8.84
C HIS A 141 1.70 -3.89 10.16
N TYR A 142 1.13 -2.67 10.06
CA TYR A 142 0.61 -1.88 11.18
C TYR A 142 1.63 -1.64 12.30
N VAL A 143 2.73 -0.98 11.97
CA VAL A 143 3.74 -0.58 12.95
C VAL A 143 3.48 0.88 13.33
N ASP A 144 2.49 1.12 14.19
CA ASP A 144 1.98 2.46 14.47
C ASP A 144 2.37 3.01 15.86
N SER A 145 3.23 2.30 16.61
CA SER A 145 3.91 2.88 17.76
C SER A 145 5.38 2.44 17.84
N PRO A 146 6.26 3.27 18.41
CA PRO A 146 7.64 2.90 18.69
C PRO A 146 7.77 1.64 19.56
N GLU A 147 6.88 1.46 20.52
CA GLU A 147 6.83 0.28 21.39
C GLU A 147 6.55 -0.99 20.59
N LEU A 148 5.61 -0.89 19.63
CA LEU A 148 5.29 -2.04 18.77
C LEU A 148 6.48 -2.40 17.87
N TRP A 149 7.21 -1.41 17.33
CA TRP A 149 8.43 -1.68 16.58
C TRP A 149 9.47 -2.45 17.42
N ARG A 150 9.73 -1.99 18.64
CA ARG A 150 10.66 -2.67 19.57
C ARG A 150 10.21 -4.11 19.88
N THR A 151 8.90 -4.33 20.01
CA THR A 151 8.33 -5.69 20.18
C THR A 151 8.56 -6.55 18.94
N ILE A 152 8.44 -6.00 17.75
CA ILE A 152 8.70 -6.70 16.48
C ILE A 152 10.20 -7.07 16.37
N GLU A 153 11.09 -6.17 16.75
CA GLU A 153 12.55 -6.42 16.75
C GLU A 153 12.93 -7.55 17.72
N SER A 154 12.33 -7.60 18.90
CA SER A 154 12.67 -8.58 19.96
C SER A 154 11.81 -9.84 19.96
N GLY A 155 10.67 -9.83 19.28
CA GLY A 155 9.64 -10.88 19.36
C GLY A 155 9.68 -11.93 18.26
N GLY A 156 10.75 -11.99 17.46
CA GLY A 156 10.94 -13.00 16.41
C GLY A 156 10.26 -12.72 15.07
N VAL A 157 9.40 -11.70 14.97
CA VAL A 157 8.76 -11.34 13.69
C VAL A 157 9.78 -10.79 12.69
N LEU A 158 10.69 -9.92 13.16
CA LEU A 158 11.76 -9.41 12.32
C LEU A 158 12.76 -10.50 11.94
N ASP A 159 13.10 -11.39 12.87
CA ASP A 159 13.97 -12.53 12.59
C ASP A 159 13.37 -13.43 11.52
N TYR A 160 12.07 -13.70 11.60
CA TYR A 160 11.38 -14.46 10.56
C TYR A 160 11.37 -13.75 9.19
N ALA A 161 11.17 -12.45 9.17
CA ALA A 161 11.29 -11.70 7.91
C ALA A 161 12.70 -11.78 7.31
N LEU A 162 13.73 -11.78 8.15
CA LEU A 162 15.12 -11.99 7.72
C LEU A 162 15.37 -13.42 7.22
N GLU A 163 14.79 -14.45 7.89
CA GLU A 163 14.80 -15.84 7.41
C GLU A 163 14.15 -15.96 6.02
N LEU A 164 12.95 -15.41 5.86
CA LEU A 164 12.24 -15.42 4.56
C LEU A 164 13.05 -14.74 3.45
N LYS A 165 13.76 -13.66 3.80
CA LYS A 165 14.64 -12.98 2.85
C LYS A 165 15.86 -13.85 2.49
N ALA A 166 16.47 -14.50 3.45
CA ALA A 166 17.59 -15.40 3.21
C ALA A 166 17.19 -16.62 2.34
N GLU A 167 15.95 -17.12 2.52
CA GLU A 167 15.37 -18.20 1.72
C GLU A 167 14.91 -17.74 0.32
N GLY A 168 14.86 -16.43 0.07
CA GLY A 168 14.36 -15.86 -1.19
C GLY A 168 12.83 -15.84 -1.29
N LYS A 169 12.10 -16.19 -0.22
CA LYS A 169 10.64 -16.15 -0.17
C LYS A 169 10.10 -14.71 -0.10
N ILE A 170 10.88 -13.78 0.43
CA ILE A 170 10.70 -12.34 0.20
C ILE A 170 12.03 -11.77 -0.32
N LYS A 171 11.98 -10.76 -1.20
CA LYS A 171 13.21 -10.14 -1.71
C LYS A 171 13.64 -8.95 -0.84
N HIS A 172 12.68 -8.18 -0.36
CA HIS A 172 12.90 -6.98 0.46
C HIS A 172 11.99 -6.96 1.67
N ILE A 173 12.50 -6.40 2.77
CA ILE A 173 11.74 -6.18 3.99
C ILE A 173 11.19 -4.77 3.97
N GLY A 174 9.88 -4.64 4.14
CA GLY A 174 9.19 -3.38 4.30
C GLY A 174 8.46 -3.27 5.64
N VAL A 175 8.04 -2.06 5.96
CA VAL A 175 7.16 -1.73 7.09
C VAL A 175 6.04 -0.83 6.61
N SER A 176 4.80 -1.08 7.05
CA SER A 176 3.70 -0.12 6.88
C SER A 176 3.42 0.59 8.20
N SER A 177 3.31 1.91 8.15
CA SER A 177 3.05 2.74 9.32
C SER A 177 2.25 4.00 8.96
N HIS A 178 1.42 4.46 9.91
CA HIS A 178 0.78 5.78 9.87
C HIS A 178 1.44 6.75 10.86
N ASN A 179 2.30 6.25 11.74
CA ASN A 179 2.98 7.03 12.77
C ASN A 179 4.42 7.35 12.36
N PRO A 180 4.79 8.64 12.19
CA PRO A 180 6.13 9.02 11.76
C PRO A 180 7.22 8.64 12.74
N LEU A 181 6.94 8.56 14.05
CA LEU A 181 7.94 8.16 15.05
C LEU A 181 8.26 6.67 14.96
N ALA A 182 7.22 5.82 14.85
CA ALA A 182 7.41 4.39 14.66
C ALA A 182 8.12 4.07 13.35
N ALA A 183 7.70 4.75 12.26
CA ALA A 183 8.35 4.63 10.97
C ALA A 183 9.84 5.04 11.03
N LEU A 184 10.15 6.12 11.74
CA LEU A 184 11.52 6.62 11.91
C LEU A 184 12.40 5.63 12.67
N GLU A 185 11.90 5.00 13.75
CA GLU A 185 12.64 3.95 14.46
C GLU A 185 12.91 2.75 13.55
N ALA A 186 11.89 2.29 12.82
CA ALA A 186 12.04 1.19 11.88
C ALA A 186 13.06 1.48 10.78
N VAL A 187 13.02 2.67 10.18
CA VAL A 187 13.99 3.11 9.16
C VAL A 187 15.40 3.18 9.73
N LYS A 188 15.57 3.75 10.93
CA LYS A 188 16.88 3.88 11.60
C LYS A 188 17.50 2.55 12.03
N SER A 189 16.69 1.49 12.17
CA SER A 189 17.22 0.16 12.48
C SER A 189 18.17 -0.38 11.41
N GLY A 190 18.07 0.14 10.17
CA GLY A 190 18.84 -0.36 9.03
C GLY A 190 18.36 -1.73 8.51
N LYS A 191 17.25 -2.27 9.01
CA LYS A 191 16.67 -3.56 8.62
C LYS A 191 15.57 -3.42 7.59
N VAL A 192 15.01 -2.21 7.41
CA VAL A 192 13.90 -1.91 6.52
C VAL A 192 14.42 -1.30 5.23
N GLU A 193 13.95 -1.81 4.10
CA GLU A 193 14.34 -1.34 2.75
C GLU A 193 13.21 -0.55 2.08
N VAL A 194 11.95 -0.80 2.50
CA VAL A 194 10.76 -0.12 1.98
C VAL A 194 9.88 0.32 3.13
N LEU A 195 9.45 1.57 3.08
CA LEU A 195 8.45 2.13 3.99
C LEU A 195 7.17 2.40 3.21
N MET A 196 6.05 1.79 3.61
CA MET A 196 4.73 2.20 3.18
C MET A 196 4.18 3.20 4.18
N PHE A 197 3.94 4.42 3.73
CA PHE A 197 3.54 5.52 4.60
C PHE A 197 2.34 6.27 4.06
N SER A 198 1.49 6.77 4.97
CA SER A 198 0.32 7.56 4.60
C SER A 198 0.75 8.99 4.25
N VAL A 199 0.60 9.37 2.97
CA VAL A 199 0.95 10.72 2.48
C VAL A 199 -0.24 11.33 1.77
N ASN A 200 -0.74 12.42 2.32
CA ASN A 200 -1.76 13.26 1.70
C ASN A 200 -1.81 14.63 2.40
N PRO A 201 -2.40 15.67 1.77
CA PRO A 201 -2.35 17.03 2.30
C PRO A 201 -3.02 17.22 3.67
N CYS A 202 -3.84 16.27 4.12
CA CYS A 202 -4.46 16.37 5.44
C CYS A 202 -3.62 15.67 6.51
N TYR A 203 -3.18 14.45 6.27
CA TYR A 203 -2.40 13.70 7.27
C TYR A 203 -1.03 14.30 7.53
N ASP A 204 -0.41 14.88 6.49
CA ASP A 204 0.91 15.49 6.63
C ASP A 204 0.92 16.74 7.51
N LEU A 205 -0.24 17.35 7.72
CA LEU A 205 -0.42 18.51 8.60
C LEU A 205 -0.89 18.13 10.01
N LEU A 206 -1.10 16.83 10.29
CA LEU A 206 -1.53 16.32 11.58
C LEU A 206 -0.36 15.73 12.37
N PRO A 207 -0.36 15.89 13.72
CA PRO A 207 0.60 15.20 14.56
C PRO A 207 0.55 13.70 14.37
N GLY A 208 1.71 13.04 14.44
CA GLY A 208 1.78 11.59 14.45
C GLY A 208 1.04 11.02 15.67
N THR A 209 0.31 9.93 15.47
CA THR A 209 -0.43 9.24 16.52
C THR A 209 -0.29 7.72 16.33
N ASP A 210 -0.31 6.99 17.45
CA ASP A 210 -0.41 5.53 17.52
C ASP A 210 -1.85 5.02 17.43
N ASP A 211 -2.82 5.92 17.49
CA ASP A 211 -4.24 5.66 17.32
C ASP A 211 -4.68 6.15 15.93
N VAL A 212 -4.77 5.20 15.00
CA VAL A 212 -5.12 5.47 13.60
C VAL A 212 -6.51 6.11 13.46
N GLU A 213 -7.46 5.76 14.35
CA GLU A 213 -8.81 6.32 14.33
C GLU A 213 -8.79 7.84 14.58
N LYS A 214 -7.81 8.36 15.33
CA LYS A 214 -7.64 9.79 15.51
C LYS A 214 -7.24 10.53 14.23
N LEU A 215 -6.61 9.86 13.25
CA LEU A 215 -6.30 10.48 11.96
C LEU A 215 -7.57 10.72 11.13
N TRP A 216 -8.63 9.95 11.40
CA TRP A 216 -9.88 10.02 10.64
C TRP A 216 -10.99 10.75 11.40
N ALA A 217 -10.76 11.07 12.68
CA ALA A 217 -11.73 11.78 13.49
C ALA A 217 -11.95 13.22 12.97
N GLU A 218 -13.22 13.62 12.84
CA GLU A 218 -13.60 14.98 12.38
C GLU A 218 -12.94 16.08 13.19
N GLU A 219 -12.76 15.85 14.50
CA GLU A 219 -12.09 16.77 15.42
C GLU A 219 -10.66 17.09 15.03
N SER A 220 -9.97 16.17 14.38
CA SER A 220 -8.57 16.35 13.93
C SER A 220 -8.45 17.43 12.87
N TYR A 221 -9.51 17.68 12.10
CA TYR A 221 -9.54 18.68 11.03
C TYR A 221 -10.13 20.03 11.44
N LYS A 222 -10.57 20.17 12.69
CA LYS A 222 -11.15 21.44 13.20
C LYS A 222 -10.11 22.54 13.48
N LYS A 223 -8.82 22.16 13.56
CA LYS A 223 -7.72 23.10 13.74
C LYS A 223 -7.15 23.55 12.40
N PRO A 224 -6.72 24.81 12.26
CA PRO A 224 -6.05 25.26 11.05
C PRO A 224 -4.80 24.40 10.78
N LEU A 225 -4.73 23.81 9.59
CA LEU A 225 -3.60 23.02 9.14
C LEU A 225 -2.66 23.97 8.39
N LEU A 226 -1.57 24.39 9.00
CA LEU A 226 -0.74 25.46 8.47
C LEU A 226 0.58 25.00 7.86
N ASN A 227 1.17 23.91 8.36
CA ASN A 227 2.48 23.42 7.94
C ASN A 227 2.57 21.91 8.04
N LEU A 228 3.50 21.33 7.30
CA LEU A 228 3.89 19.92 7.46
C LEU A 228 4.32 19.66 8.91
N ASP A 229 3.83 18.56 9.49
CA ASP A 229 4.24 18.14 10.83
C ASP A 229 5.77 17.90 10.85
N PRO A 230 6.52 18.52 11.78
CA PRO A 230 7.98 18.37 11.81
C PRO A 230 8.45 16.92 11.90
N LYS A 231 7.73 16.06 12.60
CA LYS A 231 8.08 14.64 12.74
C LYS A 231 7.95 13.88 11.42
N ARG A 232 7.05 14.30 10.54
CA ARG A 232 6.96 13.75 9.17
C ARG A 232 8.12 14.23 8.32
N ALA A 233 8.47 15.50 8.40
CA ALA A 233 9.65 16.04 7.71
C ALA A 233 10.93 15.33 8.16
N GLU A 234 11.10 15.08 9.47
CA GLU A 234 12.23 14.34 10.05
C GLU A 234 12.31 12.88 9.59
N LEU A 235 11.23 12.27 9.12
CA LEU A 235 11.21 10.91 8.59
C LEU A 235 11.81 10.83 7.18
N TYR A 236 11.54 11.79 6.32
CA TYR A 236 11.91 11.69 4.91
C TYR A 236 13.42 11.77 4.66
N GLU A 237 14.15 12.61 5.43
CA GLU A 237 15.61 12.71 5.30
C GLU A 237 16.33 11.38 5.58
N PRO A 238 16.08 10.66 6.69
CA PRO A 238 16.65 9.34 6.91
C PRO A 238 16.29 8.32 5.82
N CYS A 239 15.06 8.32 5.31
CA CYS A 239 14.70 7.46 4.20
C CYS A 239 15.59 7.71 2.97
N GLN A 240 15.77 8.97 2.60
CA GLN A 240 16.63 9.35 1.48
C GLN A 240 18.09 8.96 1.73
N ARG A 241 18.64 9.32 2.87
CA ARG A 241 20.05 9.06 3.24
C ARG A 241 20.36 7.57 3.32
N LEU A 242 19.47 6.78 3.89
CA LEU A 242 19.63 5.33 4.03
C LEU A 242 19.20 4.56 2.76
N GLY A 243 18.55 5.23 1.81
CA GLY A 243 18.06 4.65 0.57
C GLY A 243 16.86 3.73 0.78
N VAL A 244 16.03 4.02 1.79
CA VAL A 244 14.75 3.34 2.00
C VAL A 244 13.73 3.89 1.01
N GLY A 245 13.13 3.00 0.20
CA GLY A 245 12.10 3.37 -0.75
C GLY A 245 10.78 3.67 -0.04
N ILE A 246 10.04 4.67 -0.50
CA ILE A 246 8.71 4.99 0.06
C ILE A 246 7.63 4.62 -0.94
N THR A 247 6.68 3.77 -0.52
CA THR A 247 5.40 3.57 -1.19
C THR A 247 4.30 4.30 -0.43
N VAL A 248 3.38 4.95 -1.16
CA VAL A 248 2.37 5.81 -0.55
C VAL A 248 1.04 5.08 -0.42
N MET A 249 0.49 5.06 0.79
CA MET A 249 -0.89 4.70 1.05
C MET A 249 -1.73 5.94 1.41
N LYS A 250 -3.06 5.79 1.33
CA LYS A 250 -4.01 6.85 1.75
C LYS A 250 -3.88 8.17 0.96
N ALA A 251 -3.36 8.14 -0.28
CA ALA A 251 -3.22 9.34 -1.11
C ALA A 251 -4.55 10.12 -1.27
N PHE A 252 -5.69 9.44 -1.17
CA PHE A 252 -7.02 10.03 -1.22
C PHE A 252 -7.66 10.27 0.16
N GLY A 253 -6.92 10.10 1.26
CA GLY A 253 -7.45 10.23 2.63
C GLY A 253 -8.59 9.25 2.94
N GLY A 254 -8.47 7.98 2.48
CA GLY A 254 -9.58 7.02 2.59
C GLY A 254 -10.77 7.28 1.64
N GLY A 255 -10.68 8.30 0.79
CA GLY A 255 -11.76 8.77 -0.09
C GLY A 255 -12.30 10.16 0.30
N ASP A 256 -12.06 10.60 1.53
CA ASP A 256 -12.60 11.85 2.07
C ASP A 256 -12.15 13.08 1.28
N LEU A 257 -10.90 13.07 0.79
CA LEU A 257 -10.37 14.16 -0.04
C LEU A 257 -11.11 14.36 -1.36
N LEU A 258 -11.80 13.33 -1.85
CA LEU A 258 -12.56 13.38 -3.11
C LEU A 258 -14.04 13.77 -2.89
N SER A 259 -14.48 13.87 -1.65
CA SER A 259 -15.86 14.18 -1.29
C SER A 259 -16.11 15.68 -1.16
N GLU A 260 -17.38 16.09 -1.21
CA GLU A 260 -17.79 17.48 -0.94
C GLU A 260 -17.53 17.90 0.52
N TYR A 261 -17.40 16.92 1.44
CA TYR A 261 -17.07 17.14 2.86
C TYR A 261 -15.57 17.04 3.13
N SER A 262 -14.74 17.18 2.10
CA SER A 262 -13.29 17.06 2.21
C SER A 262 -12.72 17.96 3.31
N PRO A 263 -11.86 17.44 4.19
CA PRO A 263 -11.19 18.25 5.21
C PRO A 263 -10.26 19.33 4.63
N ALA A 264 -9.97 19.28 3.33
CA ALA A 264 -9.29 20.35 2.61
C ALA A 264 -10.20 21.57 2.29
N GLY A 265 -11.45 21.57 2.76
CA GLY A 265 -12.45 22.63 2.55
C GLY A 265 -13.11 22.57 1.16
N LYS A 266 -12.69 21.68 0.29
CA LYS A 266 -13.29 21.39 -1.02
C LYS A 266 -12.86 20.01 -1.52
N ALA A 267 -13.68 19.40 -2.35
CA ALA A 267 -13.29 18.17 -3.05
C ALA A 267 -12.02 18.39 -3.89
N LEU A 268 -11.04 17.53 -3.70
CA LEU A 268 -9.87 17.46 -4.57
C LEU A 268 -10.13 16.46 -5.70
N THR A 269 -9.43 16.62 -6.81
CA THR A 269 -9.41 15.60 -7.86
C THR A 269 -8.39 14.51 -7.54
N ALA A 270 -8.59 13.30 -8.08
CA ALA A 270 -7.61 12.23 -7.95
C ALA A 270 -6.21 12.66 -8.46
N VAL A 271 -6.15 13.46 -9.54
CA VAL A 271 -4.90 13.97 -10.08
C VAL A 271 -4.18 14.89 -9.08
N GLN A 272 -4.90 15.76 -8.38
CA GLN A 272 -4.31 16.63 -7.36
C GLN A 272 -3.74 15.85 -6.19
N CYS A 273 -4.49 14.84 -5.70
CA CYS A 273 -4.02 13.98 -4.63
C CYS A 273 -2.78 13.16 -5.02
N LEU A 274 -2.77 12.59 -6.23
CA LEU A 274 -1.61 11.84 -6.73
C LEU A 274 -0.40 12.74 -6.97
N HIS A 275 -0.63 13.95 -7.53
CA HIS A 275 0.45 14.93 -7.69
C HIS A 275 1.11 15.29 -6.37
N TYR A 276 0.31 15.55 -5.34
CA TYR A 276 0.83 15.82 -3.99
C TYR A 276 1.68 14.66 -3.47
N ALA A 277 1.23 13.43 -3.64
CA ALA A 277 1.93 12.25 -3.13
C ALA A 277 3.24 11.93 -3.91
N LEU A 278 3.41 12.46 -5.11
CA LEU A 278 4.57 12.21 -5.98
C LEU A 278 5.60 13.34 -5.98
N THR A 279 5.28 14.49 -5.40
CA THR A 279 6.15 15.68 -5.32
C THR A 279 6.73 15.88 -3.94
#